data_dfb9997421da50cd7c65e909678abf24
#
_entry.id   dfb9997421da50cd7c65e909678abf24
#
_cell.length_a   1.000
_cell.length_b   1.000
_cell.length_c   1.000
_cell.angle_alpha   90.00
_cell.angle_beta   90.00
_cell.angle_gamma   90.00
#
_symmetry.space_group_name_H-M   'P 1'
#
loop_
_entity.id
_entity.type
_entity.pdbx_description
1 polymer ?
#
loop_
_entity_poly.entity_id
_entity_poly.type
_entity_poly.pdbx_seq_one_letter_code
_entity_poly.pdbx_strand_id
1 'polypeptide(L)'
;MKRILDLAIILVLAPIWVPVALVVAMLVWVKLGRPILFAQDRAGLNGRPFMLYKFRSMREGEGTDEERLTKFGRFLRAASLDELPELWNVLKGEMSLVGPRPLPVRYLPRYTPEQNRRHEVLPGITGWAQVNGRNALDWETKFRYDVDYVDSQSVWLDLKILWMTFTQVIVAKDINHVNEATMSEFSSFLGLYLSESLIIWYNSERFRTRRVRGGWTKRRAFGA
;
A
#
# COMPACT_ATOMS: atom_id res chain seq x y z
N MET A 1 17.87 -5.20 -13.21
CA MET A 1 17.00 -6.10 -13.99
C MET A 1 15.53 -6.03 -13.56
N LYS A 2 15.20 -6.18 -12.29
CA LYS A 2 13.80 -6.11 -11.78
C LYS A 2 13.04 -4.86 -12.23
N ARG A 3 13.60 -3.66 -12.07
CA ARG A 3 12.96 -2.40 -12.46
C ARG A 3 12.61 -2.33 -13.95
N ILE A 4 13.49 -2.87 -14.82
CA ILE A 4 13.24 -2.92 -16.26
C ILE A 4 12.05 -3.85 -16.55
N LEU A 5 11.96 -4.99 -15.85
CA LEU A 5 10.86 -5.92 -15.97
C LEU A 5 9.53 -5.27 -15.56
N ASP A 6 9.50 -4.60 -14.38
CA ASP A 6 8.31 -3.88 -13.92
C ASP A 6 7.80 -2.88 -14.97
N LEU A 7 8.70 -2.03 -15.47
CA LEU A 7 8.35 -1.02 -16.46
C LEU A 7 7.91 -1.64 -17.79
N ALA A 8 8.60 -2.68 -18.26
CA ALA A 8 8.24 -3.38 -19.50
C ALA A 8 6.82 -3.97 -19.40
N ILE A 9 6.49 -4.67 -18.32
CA ILE A 9 5.16 -5.25 -18.09
C ILE A 9 4.10 -4.13 -18.07
N ILE A 10 4.32 -3.05 -17.31
CA ILE A 10 3.36 -1.95 -17.21
C ILE A 10 3.12 -1.28 -18.56
N LEU A 11 4.17 -1.03 -19.33
CA LEU A 11 4.06 -0.37 -20.63
C LEU A 11 3.41 -1.26 -21.68
N VAL A 12 3.76 -2.55 -21.73
CA VAL A 12 3.15 -3.52 -22.64
C VAL A 12 1.65 -3.70 -22.36
N LEU A 13 1.28 -3.70 -21.08
CA LEU A 13 -0.13 -3.82 -20.68
C LEU A 13 -0.88 -2.49 -20.61
N ALA A 14 -0.23 -1.34 -20.86
CA ALA A 14 -0.87 -0.03 -20.80
C ALA A 14 -2.12 0.11 -21.70
N PRO A 15 -2.17 -0.44 -22.93
CA PRO A 15 -3.38 -0.41 -23.75
C PRO A 15 -4.60 -1.08 -23.10
N ILE A 16 -4.39 -1.96 -22.12
CA ILE A 16 -5.45 -2.67 -21.39
C ILE A 16 -5.77 -1.96 -20.08
N TRP A 17 -4.76 -1.75 -19.21
CA TRP A 17 -5.04 -1.23 -17.87
C TRP A 17 -5.43 0.25 -17.87
N VAL A 18 -4.97 1.08 -18.82
CA VAL A 18 -5.34 2.51 -18.88
C VAL A 18 -6.83 2.70 -19.16
N PRO A 19 -7.43 2.11 -20.23
CA PRO A 19 -8.87 2.18 -20.44
C PRO A 19 -9.68 1.63 -19.26
N VAL A 20 -9.25 0.51 -18.66
CA VAL A 20 -9.93 -0.05 -17.48
C VAL A 20 -9.88 0.93 -16.31
N ALA A 21 -8.72 1.54 -16.04
CA ALA A 21 -8.57 2.53 -14.98
C ALA A 21 -9.48 3.76 -15.21
N LEU A 22 -9.61 4.24 -16.45
CA LEU A 22 -10.51 5.35 -16.79
C LEU A 22 -11.99 4.99 -16.57
N VAL A 23 -12.40 3.78 -16.95
CA VAL A 23 -13.76 3.28 -16.70
C VAL A 23 -14.02 3.16 -15.19
N VAL A 24 -13.08 2.59 -14.44
CA VAL A 24 -13.20 2.48 -12.97
C VAL A 24 -13.25 3.87 -12.33
N ALA A 25 -12.42 4.82 -12.76
CA ALA A 25 -12.45 6.20 -12.26
C ALA A 25 -13.83 6.85 -12.50
N MET A 26 -14.40 6.68 -13.68
CA MET A 26 -15.74 7.17 -14.00
C MET A 26 -16.80 6.51 -13.12
N LEU A 27 -16.74 5.19 -12.93
CA LEU A 27 -17.70 4.46 -12.08
C LEU A 27 -17.58 4.89 -10.61
N VAL A 28 -16.36 5.10 -10.10
CA VAL A 28 -16.15 5.64 -8.74
C VAL A 28 -16.76 7.03 -8.62
N TRP A 29 -16.52 7.91 -9.60
CA TRP A 29 -17.11 9.24 -9.60
C TRP A 29 -18.64 9.20 -9.56
N VAL A 30 -19.26 8.40 -10.42
CA VAL A 30 -20.73 8.29 -10.50
C VAL A 30 -21.34 7.65 -9.25
N LYS A 31 -20.70 6.61 -8.69
CA LYS A 31 -21.27 5.83 -7.58
C LYS A 31 -20.91 6.34 -6.18
N LEU A 32 -19.74 6.96 -6.05
CA LEU A 32 -19.22 7.41 -4.75
C LEU A 32 -18.97 8.92 -4.71
N GLY A 33 -18.97 9.62 -5.86
CA GLY A 33 -18.68 11.05 -5.94
C GLY A 33 -17.17 11.35 -5.86
N ARG A 34 -16.81 12.61 -5.55
CA ARG A 34 -15.42 13.04 -5.35
C ARG A 34 -15.03 12.93 -3.87
N PRO A 35 -13.73 12.73 -3.55
CA PRO A 35 -12.60 12.49 -4.46
C PRO A 35 -12.65 11.08 -5.06
N ILE A 36 -12.09 10.89 -6.28
CA ILE A 36 -12.04 9.59 -6.96
C ILE A 36 -10.96 8.71 -6.35
N LEU A 37 -9.82 9.33 -6.00
CA LEU A 37 -8.66 8.66 -5.43
C LEU A 37 -8.64 8.81 -3.92
N PHE A 38 -8.26 7.74 -3.27
CA PHE A 38 -7.83 7.68 -1.89
C PHE A 38 -6.29 7.70 -1.86
N ALA A 39 -5.71 8.48 -0.97
CA ALA A 39 -4.27 8.61 -0.80
C ALA A 39 -3.89 8.41 0.67
N GLN A 40 -2.85 7.60 0.93
CA GLN A 40 -2.39 7.29 2.28
C GLN A 40 -0.88 7.13 2.33
N ASP A 41 -0.24 7.67 3.38
CA ASP A 41 1.18 7.44 3.65
C ASP A 41 1.46 5.99 4.00
N ARG A 42 2.40 5.37 3.28
CA ARG A 42 2.87 3.99 3.47
C ARG A 42 4.38 3.95 3.63
N ALA A 43 4.87 2.93 4.33
CA ALA A 43 6.29 2.66 4.45
C ALA A 43 6.79 1.97 3.17
N GLY A 44 7.79 2.58 2.54
CA GLY A 44 8.47 2.08 1.34
C GLY A 44 9.87 1.55 1.62
N LEU A 45 10.73 1.62 0.62
CA LEU A 45 12.14 1.18 0.71
C LEU A 45 12.86 1.87 1.86
N ASN A 46 13.56 1.09 2.68
CA ASN A 46 14.26 1.55 3.89
C ASN A 46 13.33 2.31 4.88
N GLY A 47 12.04 1.96 4.91
CA GLY A 47 11.05 2.60 5.77
C GLY A 47 10.68 4.04 5.36
N ARG A 48 11.15 4.54 4.22
CA ARG A 48 10.84 5.90 3.74
C ARG A 48 9.36 6.02 3.39
N PRO A 49 8.64 7.01 3.93
CA PRO A 49 7.25 7.22 3.60
C PRO A 49 7.06 7.62 2.13
N PHE A 50 6.02 7.07 1.51
CA PHE A 50 5.53 7.49 0.20
C PHE A 50 4.01 7.54 0.19
N MET A 51 3.43 8.28 -0.74
CA MET A 51 1.98 8.40 -0.90
C MET A 51 1.47 7.30 -1.83
N LEU A 52 0.73 6.34 -1.26
CA LEU A 52 0.04 5.28 -2.00
C LEU A 52 -1.28 5.80 -2.54
N TYR A 53 -1.59 5.53 -3.80
CA TYR A 53 -2.84 5.91 -4.45
C TYR A 53 -3.69 4.69 -4.76
N LYS A 54 -4.99 4.77 -4.40
CA LYS A 54 -6.00 3.76 -4.74
C LYS A 54 -7.27 4.43 -5.25
N PHE A 55 -8.11 3.71 -5.97
CA PHE A 55 -9.48 4.17 -6.16
C PHE A 55 -10.25 4.06 -4.85
N ARG A 56 -11.07 5.06 -4.59
CA ARG A 56 -11.94 5.07 -3.41
C ARG A 56 -12.98 3.97 -3.52
N SER A 57 -13.10 3.13 -2.50
CA SER A 57 -14.05 2.01 -2.41
C SER A 57 -15.09 2.21 -1.30
N MET A 58 -14.91 3.22 -0.46
CA MET A 58 -15.80 3.54 0.67
C MET A 58 -16.46 4.89 0.49
N ARG A 59 -17.63 5.10 1.11
CA ARG A 59 -18.25 6.42 1.25
C ARG A 59 -17.41 7.29 2.19
N GLU A 60 -17.49 8.61 2.01
CA GLU A 60 -17.02 9.56 3.01
C GLU A 60 -18.07 9.74 4.10
N GLY A 61 -17.64 10.19 5.27
CA GLY A 61 -18.50 10.45 6.42
C GLY A 61 -18.14 9.61 7.64
N GLU A 62 -18.97 9.74 8.67
CA GLU A 62 -18.86 9.00 9.92
C GLU A 62 -19.39 7.57 9.74
N GLY A 63 -18.95 6.67 10.62
CA GLY A 63 -19.33 5.26 10.63
C GLY A 63 -18.14 4.33 10.54
N THR A 64 -18.39 3.05 10.76
CA THR A 64 -17.37 1.99 10.66
C THR A 64 -16.98 1.76 9.20
N ASP A 65 -15.81 1.16 8.99
CA ASP A 65 -15.36 0.79 7.63
C ASP A 65 -16.36 -0.14 6.93
N GLU A 66 -17.05 -0.99 7.67
CA GLU A 66 -18.08 -1.91 7.16
C GLU A 66 -19.31 -1.16 6.64
N GLU A 67 -19.78 -0.14 7.38
CA GLU A 67 -20.93 0.69 7.00
C GLU A 67 -20.61 1.56 5.79
N ARG A 68 -19.38 2.04 5.69
CA ARG A 68 -18.88 2.88 4.60
C ARG A 68 -18.57 2.09 3.34
N LEU A 69 -18.25 0.78 3.46
CA LEU A 69 -17.90 -0.09 2.35
C LEU A 69 -19.15 -0.50 1.57
N THR A 70 -19.35 0.10 0.40
CA THR A 70 -20.50 -0.18 -0.47
C THR A 70 -20.38 -1.55 -1.17
N LYS A 71 -21.50 -2.06 -1.73
CA LYS A 71 -21.48 -3.26 -2.59
C LYS A 71 -20.52 -3.08 -3.79
N PHE A 72 -20.51 -1.88 -4.37
CA PHE A 72 -19.59 -1.52 -5.45
C PHE A 72 -18.12 -1.52 -4.97
N GLY A 73 -17.87 -0.95 -3.79
CA GLY A 73 -16.54 -0.96 -3.19
C GLY A 73 -16.03 -2.37 -2.87
N ARG A 74 -16.90 -3.27 -2.41
CA ARG A 74 -16.58 -4.70 -2.23
C ARG A 74 -16.19 -5.36 -3.56
N PHE A 75 -16.95 -5.10 -4.62
CA PHE A 75 -16.61 -5.58 -5.96
C PHE A 75 -15.23 -5.07 -6.42
N LEU A 76 -14.94 -3.76 -6.28
CA LEU A 76 -13.64 -3.19 -6.65
C LEU A 76 -12.48 -3.87 -5.91
N ARG A 77 -12.62 -4.07 -4.59
CA ARG A 77 -11.59 -4.76 -3.79
C ARG A 77 -11.45 -6.23 -4.14
N ALA A 78 -12.57 -6.91 -4.37
CA ALA A 78 -12.57 -8.31 -4.76
C ALA A 78 -11.84 -8.55 -6.10
N ALA A 79 -12.02 -7.63 -7.05
CA ALA A 79 -11.35 -7.67 -8.34
C ALA A 79 -9.97 -6.98 -8.34
N SER A 80 -9.50 -6.44 -7.18
CA SER A 80 -8.28 -5.64 -7.06
C SER A 80 -8.23 -4.43 -8.00
N LEU A 81 -9.38 -3.98 -8.49
CA LEU A 81 -9.49 -2.83 -9.39
C LEU A 81 -9.21 -1.50 -8.67
N ASP A 82 -9.40 -1.47 -7.35
CA ASP A 82 -9.08 -0.31 -6.52
C ASP A 82 -7.56 -0.06 -6.45
N GLU A 83 -6.72 -1.05 -6.73
CA GLU A 83 -5.26 -0.95 -6.69
C GLU A 83 -4.62 -0.49 -8.03
N LEU A 84 -5.40 -0.32 -9.11
CA LEU A 84 -4.86 0.14 -10.40
C LEU A 84 -4.06 1.45 -10.32
N PRO A 85 -4.42 2.47 -9.49
CA PRO A 85 -3.60 3.67 -9.35
C PRO A 85 -2.21 3.41 -8.73
N GLU A 86 -1.97 2.27 -8.07
CA GLU A 86 -0.65 1.90 -7.55
C GLU A 86 0.37 1.68 -8.67
N LEU A 87 -0.07 1.36 -9.89
CA LEU A 87 0.79 1.31 -11.07
C LEU A 87 1.52 2.65 -11.31
N TRP A 88 0.90 3.78 -10.94
CA TRP A 88 1.56 5.08 -10.95
C TRP A 88 2.70 5.15 -9.91
N ASN A 89 2.53 4.56 -8.73
CA ASN A 89 3.61 4.48 -7.74
C ASN A 89 4.76 3.59 -8.26
N VAL A 90 4.44 2.51 -9.00
CA VAL A 90 5.47 1.70 -9.66
C VAL A 90 6.19 2.53 -10.73
N LEU A 91 5.48 3.27 -11.59
CA LEU A 91 6.10 4.14 -12.61
C LEU A 91 7.02 5.20 -11.99
N LYS A 92 6.67 5.75 -10.82
CA LYS A 92 7.50 6.69 -10.05
C LYS A 92 8.72 6.05 -9.38
N GLY A 93 8.76 4.73 -9.23
CA GLY A 93 9.83 4.02 -8.53
C GLY A 93 9.67 3.95 -7.01
N GLU A 94 8.50 4.27 -6.51
CA GLU A 94 8.15 4.14 -5.08
C GLU A 94 7.75 2.72 -4.73
N MET A 95 7.30 1.95 -5.73
CA MET A 95 6.89 0.55 -5.64
C MET A 95 7.46 -0.29 -6.80
N SER A 96 7.31 -1.60 -6.69
CA SER A 96 7.49 -2.62 -7.72
C SER A 96 6.16 -3.34 -7.97
N LEU A 97 6.03 -4.11 -9.04
CA LEU A 97 4.89 -5.01 -9.22
C LEU A 97 4.85 -6.08 -8.13
N VAL A 98 6.04 -6.62 -7.76
CA VAL A 98 6.19 -7.68 -6.77
C VAL A 98 7.08 -7.23 -5.62
N GLY A 99 6.62 -7.45 -4.39
CA GLY A 99 7.35 -7.12 -3.16
C GLY A 99 6.45 -7.23 -1.93
N PRO A 100 6.98 -7.01 -0.72
CA PRO A 100 6.18 -6.92 0.49
C PRO A 100 5.11 -5.85 0.40
N ARG A 101 3.88 -6.15 0.87
CA ARG A 101 2.77 -5.19 0.81
C ARG A 101 3.09 -3.94 1.64
N PRO A 102 2.96 -2.70 1.11
CA PRO A 102 3.25 -1.49 1.87
C PRO A 102 2.25 -1.30 3.00
N LEU A 103 2.73 -1.27 4.24
CA LEU A 103 1.91 -1.09 5.44
C LEU A 103 1.96 0.37 5.93
N PRO A 104 0.98 0.78 6.78
CA PRO A 104 0.95 2.13 7.32
C PRO A 104 2.25 2.51 8.04
N VAL A 105 2.70 3.75 7.85
CA VAL A 105 3.92 4.28 8.48
C VAL A 105 3.92 4.12 10.02
N ARG A 106 2.73 4.20 10.65
CA ARG A 106 2.56 4.00 12.09
C ARG A 106 2.99 2.62 12.59
N TYR A 107 3.24 1.64 11.70
CA TYR A 107 3.71 0.30 12.08
C TYR A 107 5.23 0.21 12.18
N LEU A 108 5.99 1.16 11.62
CA LEU A 108 7.46 1.15 11.63
C LEU A 108 8.06 0.94 13.03
N PRO A 109 7.61 1.64 14.10
CA PRO A 109 8.16 1.45 15.44
C PRO A 109 7.75 0.12 16.10
N ARG A 110 6.87 -0.66 15.46
CA ARG A 110 6.32 -1.90 16.02
C ARG A 110 7.04 -3.16 15.52
N TYR A 111 7.89 -3.02 14.48
CA TYR A 111 8.62 -4.16 13.90
C TYR A 111 9.80 -4.57 14.77
N THR A 112 10.01 -5.87 14.87
CA THR A 112 11.30 -6.40 15.31
C THR A 112 12.37 -6.10 14.24
N PRO A 113 13.68 -6.16 14.59
CA PRO A 113 14.74 -6.00 13.59
C PRO A 113 14.57 -6.94 12.38
N GLU A 114 14.18 -8.20 12.63
CA GLU A 114 13.95 -9.18 11.56
C GLU A 114 12.76 -8.79 10.69
N GLN A 115 11.61 -8.45 11.29
CA GLN A 115 10.42 -8.02 10.55
C GLN A 115 10.68 -6.74 9.74
N ASN A 116 11.56 -5.85 10.21
CA ASN A 116 11.90 -4.61 9.52
C ASN A 116 12.68 -4.84 8.22
N ARG A 117 13.34 -6.00 8.05
CA ARG A 117 14.04 -6.38 6.82
C ARG A 117 13.15 -6.38 5.59
N ARG A 118 11.83 -6.50 5.76
CA ARG A 118 10.85 -6.37 4.69
C ARG A 118 10.95 -5.05 3.90
N HIS A 119 11.58 -4.03 4.48
CA HIS A 119 11.81 -2.73 3.83
C HIS A 119 13.16 -2.64 3.10
N GLU A 120 13.96 -3.70 3.06
CA GLU A 120 15.21 -3.76 2.28
C GLU A 120 14.97 -3.79 0.77
N VAL A 121 13.75 -4.08 0.35
CA VAL A 121 13.31 -4.08 -1.05
C VAL A 121 12.15 -3.11 -1.26
N LEU A 122 11.88 -2.76 -2.53
CA LEU A 122 10.69 -1.96 -2.86
C LEU A 122 9.41 -2.74 -2.50
N PRO A 123 8.41 -2.07 -1.89
CA PRO A 123 7.11 -2.68 -1.67
C PRO A 123 6.43 -3.01 -3.00
N GLY A 124 5.57 -4.06 -2.99
CA GLY A 124 4.88 -4.55 -4.17
C GLY A 124 3.36 -4.31 -4.16
N ILE A 125 2.75 -4.28 -5.35
CA ILE A 125 1.30 -4.39 -5.52
C ILE A 125 0.87 -5.79 -5.07
N THR A 126 1.59 -6.82 -5.55
CA THR A 126 1.47 -8.19 -5.06
C THR A 126 2.77 -8.67 -4.42
N GLY A 127 2.75 -9.82 -3.73
CA GLY A 127 3.93 -10.34 -3.06
C GLY A 127 3.73 -11.74 -2.52
N TRP A 128 4.80 -12.31 -1.97
CA TRP A 128 4.82 -13.70 -1.54
C TRP A 128 3.79 -14.00 -0.44
N ALA A 129 3.62 -13.11 0.54
CA ALA A 129 2.58 -13.23 1.55
C ALA A 129 1.16 -13.16 0.96
N GLN A 130 0.93 -12.26 -0.03
CA GLN A 130 -0.39 -12.12 -0.64
C GLN A 130 -0.81 -13.37 -1.40
N VAL A 131 0.11 -14.04 -2.14
CA VAL A 131 -0.24 -15.23 -2.91
C VAL A 131 -0.30 -16.52 -2.08
N ASN A 132 0.20 -16.51 -0.83
CA ASN A 132 0.22 -17.70 0.04
C ASN A 132 -0.81 -17.65 1.18
N GLY A 133 -1.83 -16.77 1.13
CA GLY A 133 -2.93 -16.83 2.10
C GLY A 133 -3.61 -15.50 2.38
N ARG A 134 -3.12 -14.38 1.81
CA ARG A 134 -3.77 -13.05 1.91
C ARG A 134 -4.16 -12.67 3.36
N ASN A 135 -5.45 -12.46 3.58
CA ASN A 135 -5.98 -12.05 4.90
C ASN A 135 -6.09 -13.22 5.90
N ALA A 136 -6.02 -14.47 5.46
CA ALA A 136 -6.08 -15.64 6.34
C ALA A 136 -4.81 -15.86 7.18
N LEU A 137 -3.70 -15.23 6.79
CA LEU A 137 -2.44 -15.33 7.54
C LEU A 137 -2.44 -14.39 8.74
N ASP A 138 -1.88 -14.86 9.87
CA ASP A 138 -1.52 -14.00 10.99
C ASP A 138 -0.35 -13.06 10.62
N TRP A 139 -0.12 -12.05 11.45
CA TRP A 139 0.91 -11.04 11.19
C TRP A 139 2.34 -11.61 11.18
N GLU A 140 2.63 -12.56 12.04
CA GLU A 140 3.96 -13.17 12.15
C GLU A 140 4.29 -13.96 10.87
N THR A 141 3.36 -14.80 10.42
CA THR A 141 3.50 -15.56 9.17
C THR A 141 3.63 -14.63 7.96
N LYS A 142 2.87 -13.51 7.92
CA LYS A 142 3.01 -12.51 6.83
C LYS A 142 4.41 -11.92 6.79
N PHE A 143 4.93 -11.49 7.94
CA PHE A 143 6.26 -10.89 8.00
C PHE A 143 7.35 -11.91 7.66
N ARG A 144 7.18 -13.17 8.08
CA ARG A 144 8.09 -14.24 7.67
C ARG A 144 8.11 -14.41 6.15
N TYR A 145 6.95 -14.49 5.49
CA TYR A 145 6.90 -14.55 4.02
C TYR A 145 7.47 -13.31 3.34
N ASP A 146 7.30 -12.12 3.94
CA ASP A 146 7.90 -10.91 3.41
C ASP A 146 9.44 -10.95 3.48
N VAL A 147 10.01 -11.48 4.59
CA VAL A 147 11.46 -11.65 4.75
C VAL A 147 11.97 -12.79 3.86
N ASP A 148 11.25 -13.92 3.77
CA ASP A 148 11.60 -15.02 2.85
C ASP A 148 11.70 -14.50 1.40
N TYR A 149 10.80 -13.59 1.00
CA TYR A 149 10.89 -12.93 -0.31
C TYR A 149 12.12 -12.06 -0.44
N VAL A 150 12.48 -11.28 0.59
CA VAL A 150 13.70 -10.46 0.59
C VAL A 150 14.93 -11.32 0.35
N ASP A 151 15.04 -12.45 1.05
CA ASP A 151 16.19 -13.34 0.98
C ASP A 151 16.27 -14.13 -0.33
N SER A 152 15.13 -14.43 -0.96
CA SER A 152 15.03 -15.25 -2.18
C SER A 152 14.68 -14.45 -3.44
N GLN A 153 14.71 -13.12 -3.38
CA GLN A 153 14.30 -12.25 -4.49
C GLN A 153 15.03 -12.63 -5.79
N SER A 154 14.24 -12.94 -6.81
CA SER A 154 14.73 -13.26 -8.15
C SER A 154 13.66 -12.97 -9.20
N VAL A 155 14.07 -12.80 -10.46
CA VAL A 155 13.15 -12.62 -11.59
C VAL A 155 12.17 -13.81 -11.71
N TRP A 156 12.65 -15.03 -11.46
CA TRP A 156 11.81 -16.23 -11.51
C TRP A 156 10.77 -16.25 -10.40
N LEU A 157 11.13 -15.85 -9.19
CA LEU A 157 10.18 -15.73 -8.08
C LEU A 157 9.14 -14.64 -8.38
N ASP A 158 9.55 -13.51 -8.94
CA ASP A 158 8.64 -12.44 -9.34
C ASP A 158 7.63 -12.93 -10.40
N LEU A 159 8.09 -13.61 -11.44
CA LEU A 159 7.21 -14.18 -12.47
C LEU A 159 6.25 -15.22 -11.89
N LYS A 160 6.74 -16.09 -10.98
CA LYS A 160 5.90 -17.07 -10.27
C LYS A 160 4.81 -16.35 -9.47
N ILE A 161 5.15 -15.31 -8.71
CA ILE A 161 4.18 -14.54 -7.89
C ILE A 161 3.16 -13.86 -8.81
N LEU A 162 3.57 -13.24 -9.91
CA LEU A 162 2.66 -12.63 -10.88
C LEU A 162 1.70 -13.65 -11.48
N TRP A 163 2.18 -14.85 -11.83
CA TRP A 163 1.34 -15.94 -12.32
C TRP A 163 0.32 -16.40 -11.28
N MET A 164 0.77 -16.61 -10.03
CA MET A 164 -0.12 -16.99 -8.92
C MET A 164 -1.17 -15.89 -8.65
N THR A 165 -0.78 -14.63 -8.72
CA THR A 165 -1.71 -13.50 -8.57
C THR A 165 -2.77 -13.52 -9.66
N PHE A 166 -2.37 -13.68 -10.91
CA PHE A 166 -3.28 -13.76 -12.05
C PHE A 166 -4.30 -14.91 -11.89
N THR A 167 -3.83 -16.11 -11.53
CA THR A 167 -4.71 -17.26 -11.32
C THR A 167 -5.68 -17.04 -10.16
N GLN A 168 -5.24 -16.41 -9.05
CA GLN A 168 -6.10 -16.10 -7.92
C GLN A 168 -7.17 -15.06 -8.24
N VAL A 169 -6.84 -14.04 -9.03
CA VAL A 169 -7.81 -13.02 -9.45
C VAL A 169 -8.89 -13.64 -10.36
N ILE A 170 -8.50 -14.52 -11.29
CA ILE A 170 -9.46 -15.19 -12.21
C ILE A 170 -10.34 -16.18 -11.46
N VAL A 171 -9.76 -17.00 -10.59
CA VAL A 171 -10.52 -18.05 -9.87
C VAL A 171 -11.36 -17.45 -8.74
N ALA A 172 -11.17 -16.17 -8.41
CA ALA A 172 -11.83 -15.48 -7.28
C ALA A 172 -11.77 -16.29 -5.97
N LYS A 173 -10.73 -17.12 -5.82
CA LYS A 173 -10.55 -17.99 -4.67
C LYS A 173 -10.16 -17.17 -3.45
N ASP A 174 -10.86 -17.37 -2.33
CA ASP A 174 -10.56 -16.80 -1.00
C ASP A 174 -10.73 -15.26 -0.85
N ILE A 175 -11.58 -14.65 -1.69
CA ILE A 175 -11.93 -13.22 -1.55
C ILE A 175 -12.99 -13.02 -0.44
N ASN A 176 -13.66 -14.10 -0.03
CA ASN A 176 -14.71 -14.08 0.98
C ASN A 176 -14.20 -14.54 2.35
N HIS A 177 -13.42 -13.71 3.05
CA HIS A 177 -13.61 -13.66 4.49
C HIS A 177 -14.84 -12.79 4.73
N VAL A 178 -15.93 -13.48 4.94
CA VAL A 178 -17.20 -12.97 5.43
C VAL A 178 -16.88 -12.13 6.67
N ASN A 179 -17.19 -10.82 6.62
CA ASN A 179 -17.31 -9.88 7.73
C ASN A 179 -16.11 -9.05 8.20
N GLU A 180 -14.95 -9.01 7.54
CA GLU A 180 -13.95 -7.99 7.90
C GLU A 180 -13.63 -7.07 6.72
N ALA A 181 -14.14 -5.83 6.76
CA ALA A 181 -13.84 -4.79 5.76
C ALA A 181 -12.36 -4.39 5.78
N THR A 182 -11.69 -4.61 6.90
CA THR A 182 -10.27 -4.32 7.14
C THR A 182 -9.67 -5.36 8.06
N MET A 183 -8.42 -5.73 7.81
CA MET A 183 -7.67 -6.62 8.69
C MET A 183 -7.45 -5.97 10.07
N SER A 184 -7.48 -6.78 11.15
CA SER A 184 -7.15 -6.32 12.50
C SER A 184 -5.81 -5.57 12.54
N GLU A 185 -5.73 -4.53 13.36
CA GLU A 185 -4.51 -3.70 13.45
C GLU A 185 -3.33 -4.52 14.00
N PHE A 186 -2.16 -4.34 13.39
CA PHE A 186 -0.93 -4.94 13.90
C PHE A 186 -0.55 -4.30 15.25
N SER A 187 -0.59 -5.10 16.32
CA SER A 187 -0.11 -4.73 17.66
C SER A 187 1.08 -5.60 18.01
N SER A 188 2.27 -5.01 18.13
CA SER A 188 3.43 -5.77 18.65
C SER A 188 3.42 -5.82 20.18
N PHE A 189 3.95 -6.90 20.75
CA PHE A 189 4.15 -7.04 22.19
C PHE A 189 5.08 -5.95 22.78
N LEU A 190 5.96 -5.35 21.96
CA LEU A 190 6.85 -4.25 22.35
C LEU A 190 6.15 -2.86 22.38
N GLY A 191 5.00 -2.72 21.75
CA GLY A 191 4.28 -1.43 21.64
C GLY A 191 3.75 -0.90 22.97
N LEU A 192 3.73 -1.71 24.03
CA LEU A 192 3.29 -1.30 25.37
C LEU A 192 4.36 -0.49 26.13
N TYR A 193 5.63 -0.51 25.72
CA TYR A 193 6.72 0.14 26.47
C TYR A 193 7.39 1.34 25.75
N LEU A 194 7.09 1.62 24.49
CA LEU A 194 7.82 2.65 23.72
C LEU A 194 6.90 3.71 23.05
N SER A 195 5.66 3.86 23.49
CA SER A 195 4.61 4.45 22.67
C SER A 195 4.65 5.98 22.46
N GLU A 196 5.27 6.79 23.31
CA GLU A 196 5.13 8.25 23.16
C GLU A 196 6.36 8.96 22.60
N SER A 197 7.56 8.61 23.04
CA SER A 197 8.78 9.32 22.68
C SER A 197 9.23 9.12 21.23
N LEU A 198 9.00 7.93 20.63
CA LEU A 198 9.36 7.65 19.22
C LEU A 198 8.39 8.27 18.23
N ILE A 199 7.11 8.36 18.57
CA ILE A 199 6.10 9.05 17.75
C ILE A 199 6.41 10.55 17.69
N ILE A 200 6.83 11.14 18.82
CA ILE A 200 7.24 12.56 18.90
C ILE A 200 8.51 12.79 18.08
N TRP A 201 9.51 11.90 18.17
CA TRP A 201 10.74 12.00 17.38
C TRP A 201 10.47 11.88 15.88
N TYR A 202 9.69 10.90 15.45
CA TYR A 202 9.31 10.69 14.04
C TYR A 202 8.57 11.90 13.47
N ASN A 203 7.63 12.47 14.21
CA ASN A 203 6.90 13.66 13.80
C ASN A 203 7.80 14.89 13.73
N SER A 204 8.79 15.03 14.64
CA SER A 204 9.75 16.15 14.64
C SER A 204 10.68 16.14 13.42
N GLU A 205 11.14 14.96 12.98
CA GLU A 205 11.95 14.82 11.76
C GLU A 205 11.15 15.13 10.48
N ARG A 206 9.87 14.77 10.43
CA ARG A 206 8.97 15.11 9.32
C ARG A 206 8.77 16.63 9.16
N PHE A 207 8.72 17.36 10.25
CA PHE A 207 8.67 18.83 10.22
C PHE A 207 10.01 19.45 9.79
N ARG A 208 11.13 18.83 10.13
CA ARG A 208 12.47 19.30 9.76
C ARG A 208 12.74 19.19 8.26
N THR A 209 12.34 18.09 7.63
CA THR A 209 12.54 17.87 6.18
C THR A 209 11.62 18.70 5.29
N ARG A 210 10.41 19.06 5.74
CA ARG A 210 9.54 20.01 5.04
C ARG A 210 10.07 21.46 5.09
N ARG A 211 10.81 21.82 6.12
CA ARG A 211 11.37 23.18 6.30
C ARG A 211 12.52 23.51 5.33
N VAL A 212 13.20 22.52 4.78
CA VAL A 212 14.34 22.70 3.86
C VAL A 212 13.90 22.89 2.40
N ARG A 213 12.64 22.55 2.02
CA ARG A 213 12.13 22.70 0.64
C ARG A 213 11.22 23.89 0.40
N GLY A 214 10.87 24.68 1.42
CA GLY A 214 10.06 25.88 1.30
C GLY A 214 10.83 27.11 1.77
N GLY A 215 11.32 27.94 0.83
CA GLY A 215 11.99 29.18 1.15
C GLY A 215 11.09 30.11 1.98
N TRP A 216 11.66 30.64 3.05
CA TRP A 216 11.02 31.61 3.93
C TRP A 216 10.97 32.99 3.27
N THR A 217 9.79 33.49 2.90
CA THR A 217 9.57 34.92 2.77
C THR A 217 9.32 35.48 4.18
N LYS A 218 10.29 36.26 4.68
CA LYS A 218 10.15 37.08 5.87
C LYS A 218 9.02 38.10 5.67
N ARG A 219 7.90 37.94 6.35
CA ARG A 219 7.00 39.07 6.63
C ARG A 219 7.47 39.74 7.91
N ARG A 220 7.87 41.00 7.79
CA ARG A 220 8.17 41.88 8.92
C ARG A 220 6.87 42.08 9.71
N ALA A 221 6.91 41.83 10.99
CA ALA A 221 5.92 42.36 11.91
C ALA A 221 6.29 43.84 12.19
N PHE A 222 5.41 44.74 11.82
CA PHE A 222 5.37 46.09 12.36
C PHE A 222 4.51 46.06 13.61
N GLY A 223 4.97 46.68 14.62
CA GLY A 223 4.57 46.86 15.95
C GLY A 223 3.43 47.89 16.12
N ALA A 224 2.81 47.77 17.22
CA ALA A 224 2.39 48.79 18.19
C ALA A 224 1.95 48.05 19.46
#